data_d55d3f5e0809008ba17d8036a83a3301
#
_entry.id   d55d3f5e0809008ba17d8036a83a3301
#
_cell.length_a   1.000
_cell.length_b   1.000
_cell.length_c   1.000
_cell.angle_alpha   90.00
_cell.angle_beta   90.00
_cell.angle_gamma   90.00
#
_symmetry.space_group_name_H-M   'P 1'
#
loop_
_entity.id
_entity.type
_entity.pdbx_description
1 polymer ?
#
loop_
_entity_poly.entity_id
_entity_poly.type
_entity_poly.pdbx_seq_one_letter_code
_entity_poly.pdbx_strand_id
1 'polypeptide(L)'
;MRVIVTGQIGMDKKPYLDAVAKFAGQQGESLQVFHVGDMMYKEAPDVKAGKILDLPLSRLNSLRRAAFKDIIAESRDQKNVIVNTHATFRWRHGLFSAFDFDQIAKFQPDLFICLVDNIEVVHDRLHKEHEIDATLKDCMVWREEEILATELMSKAIPGSQ
;
A
#
# COMPACT_ATOMS: atom_id res chain seq x y z
N MET A 1 15.61 -8.77 4.46
CA MET A 1 14.64 -7.91 5.19
C MET A 1 13.39 -7.72 4.35
N ARG A 2 12.22 -7.88 4.93
CA ARG A 2 10.91 -7.71 4.29
C ARG A 2 10.15 -6.55 4.95
N VAL A 3 9.81 -5.55 4.18
CA VAL A 3 9.20 -4.31 4.68
C VAL A 3 7.85 -4.08 4.01
N ILE A 4 6.84 -3.78 4.81
CA ILE A 4 5.55 -3.27 4.30
C ILE A 4 5.52 -1.76 4.49
N VAL A 5 5.30 -1.03 3.41
CA VAL A 5 5.17 0.42 3.43
C VAL A 5 3.73 0.79 3.12
N THR A 6 3.11 1.48 4.06
CA THR A 6 1.74 2.00 3.95
C THR A 6 1.74 3.52 3.85
N GLY A 7 0.58 4.10 3.82
CA GLY A 7 0.31 5.52 3.75
C GLY A 7 -1.00 5.77 3.02
N GLN A 8 -1.75 6.79 3.41
CA GLN A 8 -3.06 7.08 2.85
C GLN A 8 -3.03 7.32 1.33
N ILE A 9 -4.18 7.19 0.68
CA ILE A 9 -4.35 7.57 -0.73
C ILE A 9 -3.94 9.04 -0.91
N GLY A 10 -3.26 9.37 -2.01
CA GLY A 10 -2.72 10.70 -2.27
C GLY A 10 -1.31 10.94 -1.71
N MET A 11 -0.69 9.97 -1.07
CA MET A 11 0.70 10.06 -0.60
C MET A 11 1.75 9.99 -1.72
N ASP A 12 1.37 9.43 -2.88
CA ASP A 12 2.27 9.25 -4.03
C ASP A 12 3.61 8.56 -3.67
N LYS A 13 3.49 7.42 -2.96
CA LYS A 13 4.63 6.67 -2.42
C LYS A 13 5.56 6.08 -3.49
N LYS A 14 5.02 5.80 -4.68
CA LYS A 14 5.76 5.06 -5.72
C LYS A 14 7.06 5.74 -6.15
N PRO A 15 7.09 7.04 -6.56
CA PRO A 15 8.33 7.70 -6.94
C PRO A 15 9.38 7.71 -5.83
N TYR A 16 8.96 7.88 -4.59
CA TYR A 16 9.83 7.83 -3.43
C TYR A 16 10.48 6.44 -3.26
N LEU A 17 9.67 5.37 -3.31
CA LEU A 17 10.16 4.01 -3.12
C LEU A 17 11.02 3.52 -4.30
N ASP A 18 10.72 3.95 -5.51
CA ASP A 18 11.57 3.69 -6.69
C ASP A 18 12.94 4.40 -6.54
N ALA A 19 12.97 5.61 -5.98
CA ALA A 19 14.22 6.30 -5.65
C ALA A 19 15.01 5.57 -4.55
N VAL A 20 14.34 5.03 -3.53
CA VAL A 20 14.98 4.19 -2.50
C VAL A 20 15.62 2.95 -3.10
N ALA A 21 14.92 2.26 -4.02
CA ALA A 21 15.46 1.09 -4.71
C ALA A 21 16.70 1.44 -5.56
N LYS A 22 16.64 2.57 -6.27
CA LYS A 22 17.79 3.08 -7.05
C LYS A 22 18.98 3.40 -6.15
N PHE A 23 18.75 4.05 -5.01
CA PHE A 23 19.81 4.36 -4.05
C PHE A 23 20.42 3.09 -3.47
N ALA A 24 19.62 2.09 -3.07
CA ALA A 24 20.11 0.80 -2.61
C ALA A 24 21.03 0.14 -3.64
N GLY A 25 20.65 0.15 -4.92
CA GLY A 25 21.48 -0.36 -6.01
C GLY A 25 22.82 0.38 -6.14
N GLN A 26 22.85 1.69 -5.94
CA GLN A 26 24.09 2.49 -5.92
C GLN A 26 25.02 2.11 -4.74
N GLN A 27 24.47 1.59 -3.65
CA GLN A 27 25.19 1.09 -2.50
C GLN A 27 25.58 -0.41 -2.62
N GLY A 28 25.29 -1.03 -3.75
CA GLY A 28 25.58 -2.46 -3.97
C GLY A 28 24.58 -3.42 -3.33
N GLU A 29 23.44 -2.91 -2.84
CA GLU A 29 22.38 -3.73 -2.25
C GLU A 29 21.27 -4.01 -3.26
N SER A 30 20.83 -5.28 -3.32
CA SER A 30 19.64 -5.66 -4.10
C SER A 30 18.39 -5.38 -3.28
N LEU A 31 17.48 -4.58 -3.84
CA LEU A 31 16.19 -4.27 -3.24
C LEU A 31 15.09 -4.38 -4.30
N GLN A 32 14.14 -5.28 -4.08
CA GLN A 32 12.94 -5.42 -4.90
C GLN A 32 11.79 -4.63 -4.29
N VAL A 33 11.13 -3.81 -5.08
CA VAL A 33 9.92 -3.08 -4.67
C VAL A 33 8.71 -3.60 -5.45
N PHE A 34 7.65 -3.98 -4.73
CA PHE A 34 6.37 -4.37 -5.29
C PHE A 34 5.33 -3.29 -5.02
N HIS A 35 4.63 -2.85 -6.05
CA HIS A 35 3.54 -1.88 -5.95
C HIS A 35 2.21 -2.63 -6.10
N VAL A 36 1.51 -2.89 -5.00
CA VAL A 36 0.28 -3.68 -4.98
C VAL A 36 -0.78 -3.09 -5.91
N GLY A 37 -0.92 -1.77 -5.94
CA GLY A 37 -1.86 -1.10 -6.84
C GLY A 37 -1.60 -1.42 -8.32
N ASP A 38 -0.36 -1.33 -8.77
CA ASP A 38 0.03 -1.64 -10.16
C ASP A 38 -0.24 -3.11 -10.49
N MET A 39 0.06 -4.01 -9.55
CA MET A 39 -0.19 -5.44 -9.72
C MET A 39 -1.68 -5.74 -9.81
N MET A 40 -2.52 -5.07 -9.02
CA MET A 40 -3.98 -5.21 -9.11
C MET A 40 -4.51 -4.74 -10.47
N TYR A 41 -4.01 -3.64 -11.01
CA TYR A 41 -4.39 -3.19 -12.36
C TYR A 41 -3.94 -4.16 -13.46
N LYS A 42 -2.76 -4.76 -13.31
CA LYS A 42 -2.29 -5.79 -14.24
C LYS A 42 -3.20 -7.03 -14.27
N GLU A 43 -3.73 -7.42 -13.12
CA GLU A 43 -4.71 -8.52 -12.98
C GLU A 43 -6.12 -8.14 -13.46
N ALA A 44 -6.42 -6.86 -13.61
CA ALA A 44 -7.72 -6.34 -14.03
C ALA A 44 -7.59 -5.38 -15.22
N PRO A 45 -7.17 -5.86 -16.41
CA PRO A 45 -6.94 -5.01 -17.58
C PRO A 45 -8.22 -4.36 -18.13
N ASP A 46 -9.39 -4.86 -17.74
CA ASP A 46 -10.71 -4.29 -18.03
C ASP A 46 -11.04 -3.04 -17.20
N VAL A 47 -10.26 -2.76 -16.14
CA VAL A 47 -10.50 -1.64 -15.24
C VAL A 47 -9.71 -0.42 -15.69
N LYS A 48 -10.43 0.68 -15.93
CA LYS A 48 -9.82 1.96 -16.30
C LYS A 48 -8.93 2.50 -15.18
N ALA A 49 -7.79 3.10 -15.55
CA ALA A 49 -6.88 3.74 -14.61
C ALA A 49 -7.62 4.71 -13.66
N GLY A 50 -7.30 4.68 -12.38
CA GLY A 50 -7.95 5.48 -11.35
C GLY A 50 -9.33 4.97 -10.88
N LYS A 51 -9.86 3.89 -11.46
CA LYS A 51 -11.22 3.39 -11.18
C LYS A 51 -11.27 2.06 -10.42
N ILE A 52 -10.14 1.60 -9.88
CA ILE A 52 -10.10 0.32 -9.19
C ILE A 52 -10.98 0.29 -7.92
N LEU A 53 -11.13 1.44 -7.24
CA LEU A 53 -11.99 1.56 -6.06
C LEU A 53 -13.49 1.60 -6.39
N ASP A 54 -13.86 1.73 -7.67
CA ASP A 54 -15.25 1.62 -8.13
C ASP A 54 -15.71 0.16 -8.24
N LEU A 55 -14.79 -0.79 -8.17
CA LEU A 55 -15.11 -2.22 -8.21
C LEU A 55 -15.86 -2.68 -6.95
N PRO A 56 -16.68 -3.74 -7.07
CA PRO A 56 -17.24 -4.39 -5.89
C PRO A 56 -16.14 -4.84 -4.91
N LEU A 57 -16.42 -4.73 -3.61
CA LEU A 57 -15.46 -5.04 -2.54
C LEU A 57 -14.89 -6.47 -2.67
N SER A 58 -15.73 -7.44 -3.05
CA SER A 58 -15.31 -8.83 -3.28
C SER A 58 -14.24 -8.94 -4.36
N ARG A 59 -14.39 -8.18 -5.48
CA ARG A 59 -13.39 -8.16 -6.56
C ARG A 59 -12.10 -7.46 -6.12
N LEU A 60 -12.20 -6.34 -5.40
CA LEU A 60 -11.04 -5.65 -4.82
C LEU A 60 -10.22 -6.59 -3.93
N ASN A 61 -10.88 -7.31 -3.03
CA ASN A 61 -10.22 -8.27 -2.14
C ASN A 61 -9.57 -9.42 -2.92
N SER A 62 -10.24 -9.93 -3.96
CA SER A 62 -9.67 -10.99 -4.81
C SER A 62 -8.43 -10.54 -5.56
N LEU A 63 -8.44 -9.33 -6.14
CA LEU A 63 -7.29 -8.76 -6.85
C LEU A 63 -6.12 -8.53 -5.91
N ARG A 64 -6.38 -7.99 -4.71
CA ARG A 64 -5.35 -7.78 -3.70
C ARG A 64 -4.73 -9.09 -3.23
N ARG A 65 -5.57 -10.09 -2.97
CA ARG A 65 -5.11 -11.44 -2.59
C ARG A 65 -4.25 -12.08 -3.67
N ALA A 66 -4.62 -11.93 -4.95
CA ALA A 66 -3.81 -12.41 -6.07
C ALA A 66 -2.45 -11.70 -6.10
N ALA A 67 -2.42 -10.37 -6.01
CA ALA A 67 -1.17 -9.60 -5.96
C ALA A 67 -0.25 -10.06 -4.81
N PHE A 68 -0.79 -10.27 -3.61
CA PHE A 68 0.03 -10.75 -2.48
C PHE A 68 0.53 -12.18 -2.67
N LYS A 69 -0.23 -13.07 -3.30
CA LYS A 69 0.25 -14.42 -3.64
C LYS A 69 1.46 -14.36 -4.57
N ASP A 70 1.41 -13.50 -5.58
CA ASP A 70 2.52 -13.31 -6.52
C ASP A 70 3.74 -12.71 -5.82
N ILE A 71 3.53 -11.68 -4.99
CA ILE A 71 4.61 -11.08 -4.17
C ILE A 71 5.29 -12.15 -3.29
N ILE A 72 4.51 -12.99 -2.60
CA ILE A 72 5.05 -14.05 -1.75
C ILE A 72 5.88 -15.04 -2.58
N ALA A 73 5.41 -15.41 -3.77
CA ALA A 73 6.12 -16.32 -4.65
C ALA A 73 7.41 -15.70 -5.19
N GLU A 74 7.36 -14.47 -5.72
CA GLU A 74 8.50 -13.80 -6.35
C GLU A 74 9.55 -13.33 -5.32
N SER A 75 9.14 -13.09 -4.06
CA SER A 75 10.05 -12.61 -3.01
C SER A 75 10.84 -13.71 -2.28
N ARG A 76 10.61 -15.00 -2.60
CA ARG A 76 11.23 -16.12 -1.87
C ARG A 76 12.74 -16.05 -1.84
N ASP A 77 13.36 -15.76 -2.98
CA ASP A 77 14.82 -15.75 -3.15
C ASP A 77 15.41 -14.31 -3.08
N GLN A 78 14.59 -13.33 -2.69
CA GLN A 78 15.01 -11.94 -2.59
C GLN A 78 15.52 -11.63 -1.17
N LYS A 79 16.72 -11.02 -1.08
CA LYS A 79 17.33 -10.63 0.20
C LYS A 79 16.56 -9.48 0.87
N ASN A 80 16.20 -8.46 0.10
CA ASN A 80 15.50 -7.27 0.57
C ASN A 80 14.28 -6.98 -0.30
N VAL A 81 13.14 -6.81 0.34
CA VAL A 81 11.85 -6.61 -0.34
C VAL A 81 11.08 -5.49 0.34
N ILE A 82 10.53 -4.59 -0.45
CA ILE A 82 9.52 -3.61 -0.02
C ILE A 82 8.20 -3.91 -0.73
N VAL A 83 7.12 -3.95 0.04
CA VAL A 83 5.75 -4.01 -0.49
C VAL A 83 5.07 -2.67 -0.23
N ASN A 84 4.81 -1.91 -1.30
CA ASN A 84 4.07 -0.67 -1.27
C ASN A 84 2.56 -0.95 -1.37
N THR A 85 1.83 -0.66 -0.31
CA THR A 85 0.39 -0.89 -0.22
C THR A 85 -0.32 0.20 0.60
N HIS A 86 -1.55 -0.04 0.97
CA HIS A 86 -2.32 0.72 1.94
C HIS A 86 -2.75 -0.19 3.08
N ALA A 87 -2.87 0.34 4.28
CA ALA A 87 -3.49 -0.36 5.41
C ALA A 87 -5.01 -0.28 5.35
N THR A 88 -5.50 0.85 4.84
CA THR A 88 -6.93 1.14 4.69
C THR A 88 -7.22 1.67 3.29
N PHE A 89 -8.46 1.56 2.85
CA PHE A 89 -8.95 2.25 1.65
C PHE A 89 -10.40 2.69 1.82
N ARG A 90 -10.72 3.81 1.19
CA ARG A 90 -12.07 4.36 1.18
C ARG A 90 -12.84 3.77 0.00
N TRP A 91 -13.95 3.11 0.30
CA TRP A 91 -14.90 2.60 -0.68
C TRP A 91 -16.25 3.32 -0.50
N ARG A 92 -17.17 3.21 -1.49
CA ARG A 92 -18.39 4.02 -1.51
C ARG A 92 -19.25 3.99 -0.22
N HIS A 93 -19.10 3.01 0.63
CA HIS A 93 -19.86 2.85 1.88
C HIS A 93 -19.03 2.98 3.15
N GLY A 94 -17.76 3.37 3.06
CA GLY A 94 -16.94 3.57 4.24
C GLY A 94 -15.46 3.31 4.03
N LEU A 95 -14.75 3.24 5.15
CA LEU A 95 -13.34 2.88 5.23
C LEU A 95 -13.22 1.39 5.52
N PHE A 96 -12.36 0.70 4.77
CA PHE A 96 -12.16 -0.74 4.91
C PHE A 96 -10.68 -1.07 5.11
N SER A 97 -10.42 -2.15 5.84
CA SER A 97 -9.07 -2.71 5.93
C SER A 97 -8.61 -3.17 4.55
N ALA A 98 -7.44 -2.74 4.18
CA ALA A 98 -6.75 -3.21 2.99
C ALA A 98 -5.87 -4.42 3.26
N PHE A 99 -5.65 -4.78 4.51
CA PHE A 99 -4.86 -5.93 4.90
C PHE A 99 -5.67 -7.23 4.87
N ASP A 100 -5.09 -8.24 4.25
CA ASP A 100 -5.44 -9.65 4.44
C ASP A 100 -4.42 -10.26 5.41
N PHE A 101 -4.84 -10.49 6.64
CA PHE A 101 -3.97 -10.98 7.70
C PHE A 101 -3.22 -12.25 7.30
N ASP A 102 -3.91 -13.20 6.66
CA ASP A 102 -3.31 -14.48 6.27
C ASP A 102 -2.19 -14.30 5.25
N GLN A 103 -2.35 -13.37 4.29
CA GLN A 103 -1.31 -13.09 3.30
C GLN A 103 -0.13 -12.33 3.92
N ILE A 104 -0.40 -11.37 4.79
CA ILE A 104 0.64 -10.63 5.50
C ILE A 104 1.44 -11.56 6.41
N ALA A 105 0.77 -12.44 7.16
CA ALA A 105 1.44 -13.43 8.02
C ALA A 105 2.32 -14.40 7.21
N LYS A 106 1.86 -14.82 6.01
CA LYS A 106 2.66 -15.64 5.08
C LYS A 106 3.85 -14.91 4.48
N PHE A 107 3.72 -13.62 4.24
CA PHE A 107 4.82 -12.77 3.76
C PHE A 107 5.90 -12.60 4.82
N GLN A 108 5.55 -12.68 6.11
CA GLN A 108 6.45 -12.55 7.27
C GLN A 108 7.28 -11.25 7.22
N PRO A 109 6.65 -10.09 7.29
CA PRO A 109 7.38 -8.82 7.30
C PRO A 109 8.22 -8.68 8.59
N ASP A 110 9.41 -8.10 8.45
CA ASP A 110 10.27 -7.72 9.57
C ASP A 110 9.88 -6.33 10.11
N LEU A 111 9.34 -5.46 9.22
CA LEU A 111 9.10 -4.06 9.55
C LEU A 111 7.87 -3.54 8.80
N PHE A 112 7.08 -2.71 9.49
CA PHE A 112 6.04 -1.88 8.91
C PHE A 112 6.44 -0.40 8.98
N ILE A 113 6.26 0.34 7.90
CA ILE A 113 6.51 1.79 7.82
C ILE A 113 5.25 2.45 7.31
N CYS A 114 4.70 3.40 8.06
CA CYS A 114 3.62 4.26 7.58
C CYS A 114 4.21 5.61 7.16
N LEU A 115 4.16 5.92 5.87
CA LEU A 115 4.56 7.22 5.36
C LEU A 115 3.44 8.23 5.55
N VAL A 116 3.81 9.41 6.01
CA VAL A 116 2.89 10.55 6.21
C VAL A 116 3.43 11.78 5.53
N ASP A 117 2.54 12.67 5.12
CA ASP A 117 2.87 13.94 4.46
C ASP A 117 2.01 15.07 5.02
N ASN A 118 2.31 16.29 4.63
CA ASN A 118 1.48 17.45 4.97
C ASN A 118 0.05 17.24 4.42
N ILE A 119 -0.92 17.41 5.28
CA ILE A 119 -2.33 17.12 4.96
C ILE A 119 -2.89 18.04 3.86
N GLU A 120 -2.42 19.28 3.79
CA GLU A 120 -2.83 20.22 2.74
C GLU A 120 -2.30 19.79 1.38
N VAL A 121 -1.06 19.30 1.33
CA VAL A 121 -0.44 18.75 0.10
C VAL A 121 -1.19 17.50 -0.36
N VAL A 122 -1.53 16.61 0.56
CA VAL A 122 -2.31 15.39 0.26
C VAL A 122 -3.71 15.76 -0.26
N HIS A 123 -4.39 16.70 0.41
CA HIS A 123 -5.69 17.19 0.01
C HIS A 123 -5.67 17.77 -1.41
N ASP A 124 -4.72 18.65 -1.71
CA ASP A 124 -4.54 19.24 -3.02
C ASP A 124 -4.31 18.18 -4.11
N ARG A 125 -3.49 17.19 -3.82
CA ARG A 125 -3.19 16.09 -4.75
C ARG A 125 -4.42 15.21 -4.99
N LEU A 126 -5.19 14.91 -3.97
CA LEU A 126 -6.45 14.16 -4.09
C LEU A 126 -7.44 14.86 -5.04
N HIS A 127 -7.60 16.17 -4.92
CA HIS A 127 -8.45 16.94 -5.80
C HIS A 127 -7.93 17.02 -7.24
N LYS A 128 -6.63 17.35 -7.42
CA LYS A 128 -6.05 17.68 -8.72
C LYS A 128 -5.72 16.45 -9.57
N GLU A 129 -5.28 15.36 -8.92
CA GLU A 129 -4.73 14.21 -9.63
C GLU A 129 -5.61 12.96 -9.53
N HIS A 130 -6.40 12.84 -8.45
CA HIS A 130 -7.22 11.65 -8.21
C HIS A 130 -8.72 11.89 -8.38
N GLU A 131 -9.15 13.13 -8.59
CA GLU A 131 -10.58 13.51 -8.70
C GLU A 131 -11.40 13.05 -7.48
N ILE A 132 -10.78 13.02 -6.28
CA ILE A 132 -11.41 12.64 -5.03
C ILE A 132 -11.81 13.91 -4.28
N ASP A 133 -13.10 14.11 -4.11
CA ASP A 133 -13.65 15.20 -3.31
C ASP A 133 -13.64 14.80 -1.82
N ALA A 134 -12.58 15.26 -1.12
CA ALA A 134 -12.38 15.04 0.30
C ALA A 134 -12.13 16.38 0.98
N THR A 135 -12.63 16.54 2.20
CA THR A 135 -12.30 17.70 3.05
C THR A 135 -10.94 17.51 3.71
N LEU A 136 -10.32 18.59 4.20
CA LEU A 136 -9.13 18.50 5.04
C LEU A 136 -9.35 17.59 6.26
N LYS A 137 -10.54 17.66 6.86
CA LYS A 137 -10.93 16.77 7.97
C LYS A 137 -10.92 15.31 7.56
N ASP A 138 -11.46 14.98 6.39
CA ASP A 138 -11.43 13.61 5.87
C ASP A 138 -9.99 13.13 5.70
N CYS A 139 -9.12 13.97 5.11
CA CYS A 139 -7.71 13.64 4.94
C CYS A 139 -7.00 13.40 6.28
N MET A 140 -7.30 14.20 7.31
CA MET A 140 -6.76 13.99 8.66
C MET A 140 -7.23 12.67 9.26
N VAL A 141 -8.53 12.38 9.18
CA VAL A 141 -9.09 11.12 9.70
C VAL A 141 -8.47 9.93 9.00
N TRP A 142 -8.39 9.96 7.68
CA TRP A 142 -7.81 8.84 6.90
C TRP A 142 -6.33 8.61 7.21
N ARG A 143 -5.56 9.67 7.47
CA ARG A 143 -4.18 9.56 7.93
C ARG A 143 -4.07 8.82 9.26
N GLU A 144 -4.86 9.25 10.25
CA GLU A 144 -4.84 8.63 11.58
C GLU A 144 -5.31 7.15 11.53
N GLU A 145 -6.31 6.84 10.72
CA GLU A 145 -6.78 5.47 10.52
C GLU A 145 -5.72 4.59 9.84
N GLU A 146 -5.00 5.14 8.87
CA GLU A 146 -3.89 4.45 8.18
C GLU A 146 -2.74 4.15 9.15
N ILE A 147 -2.34 5.13 9.97
CA ILE A 147 -1.32 4.97 11.00
C ILE A 147 -1.74 3.89 12.00
N LEU A 148 -2.96 3.99 12.55
CA LEU A 148 -3.48 3.03 13.53
C LEU A 148 -3.55 1.62 12.95
N ALA A 149 -4.08 1.45 11.74
CA ALA A 149 -4.18 0.13 11.10
C ALA A 149 -2.80 -0.48 10.86
N THR A 150 -1.81 0.32 10.46
CA THR A 150 -0.43 -0.14 10.27
C THR A 150 0.20 -0.58 11.59
N GLU A 151 0.03 0.20 12.65
CA GLU A 151 0.53 -0.13 13.98
C GLU A 151 -0.10 -1.40 14.53
N LEU A 152 -1.42 -1.54 14.43
CA LEU A 152 -2.11 -2.74 14.88
C LEU A 152 -1.65 -4.00 14.14
N MET A 153 -1.42 -3.89 12.82
CA MET A 153 -0.91 -5.01 12.03
C MET A 153 0.51 -5.40 12.45
N SER A 154 1.38 -4.43 12.70
CA SER A 154 2.75 -4.72 13.15
C SER A 154 2.78 -5.45 14.49
N LYS A 155 1.85 -5.13 15.40
CA LYS A 155 1.72 -5.83 16.69
C LYS A 155 1.07 -7.21 16.57
N ALA A 156 0.25 -7.42 15.55
CA ALA A 156 -0.44 -8.70 15.33
C ALA A 156 0.43 -9.75 14.62
N ILE A 157 1.47 -9.32 13.91
CA ILE A 157 2.40 -10.23 13.21
C ILE A 157 3.62 -10.50 14.10
N PRO A 158 3.84 -11.75 14.53
CA PRO A 158 4.98 -12.09 15.39
C PRO A 158 6.33 -11.76 14.75
N GLY A 159 7.19 -11.06 15.47
CA GLY A 159 8.56 -10.73 15.04
C GLY A 159 8.68 -9.47 14.17
N SER A 160 7.57 -8.81 13.81
CA SER A 160 7.61 -7.53 13.10
C SER A 160 7.70 -6.33 14.06
N GLN A 161 8.15 -5.19 13.53
CA GLN A 161 8.24 -3.90 14.20
C GLN A 161 7.47 -2.83 13.45
#